data_726164c8dcf8884ad821f27afe4b2963
#
_entry.id   726164c8dcf8884ad821f27afe4b2963
#
_cell.length_a   1.000
_cell.length_b   1.000
_cell.length_c   1.000
_cell.angle_alpha   90.00
_cell.angle_beta   90.00
_cell.angle_gamma   90.00
#
_symmetry.space_group_name_H-M   'P 1'
#
loop_
_entity.id
_entity.type
_entity.pdbx_description
1 polymer ?
#
loop_
_entity_poly.entity_id
_entity_poly.type
_entity_poly.pdbx_seq_one_letter_code
_entity_poly.pdbx_strand_id
1 'polypeptide(L)'
;MSQSASGSDLTSRALLPQGLRDVLPPDGDHETRVVENLMACFAAHGYERVKPPLVEFEQSLLGQVSQSVANRTFRMMDPISQRMMALRPDMTLQVARIATTRLKKAPRPVRLSYAGEVMRVMGSQLSPEREFTQVGFELIGAETPEADAEVILIAAEAARRVGVKGLSVDLMAPNLVPALLSAHGVEGDEAKAFRAALDGKDADAVGKLGGPAKLVAQLLAASGPIAPSIAALERIDLPIDARAHVDSLKAVSRLVQAADPQVTLTVDAVENRGFAYHTGVSFSLFVRGVRGELGRGGRYRAGDVGEGATGLTFYMDTMIRSLPAAVAGRKVFVPHGLSSDVGKRLREQGWVTVAGLAAAADAMAEARRLGCSHIAGADGNTKSIERAA
;
A
#
# COMPACT_ATOMS: atom_id res chain seq x y z
N MET A 1 -29.39 42.89 -11.54
CA MET A 1 -28.43 42.52 -12.60
C MET A 1 -27.63 41.33 -12.13
N SER A 2 -28.05 40.11 -12.45
CA SER A 2 -27.30 38.90 -12.13
C SER A 2 -26.32 38.66 -13.28
N GLN A 3 -25.01 38.81 -13.03
CA GLN A 3 -23.99 38.40 -13.96
C GLN A 3 -23.98 36.87 -14.01
N SER A 4 -24.38 36.32 -15.15
CA SER A 4 -24.15 34.93 -15.49
C SER A 4 -22.63 34.71 -15.58
N ALA A 5 -22.02 34.02 -14.58
CA ALA A 5 -20.65 33.59 -14.66
C ALA A 5 -20.49 32.74 -15.93
N SER A 6 -19.57 33.12 -16.83
CA SER A 6 -19.30 32.41 -18.06
C SER A 6 -18.76 31.00 -17.72
N GLY A 7 -19.12 29.97 -18.48
CA GLY A 7 -18.69 28.56 -18.21
C GLY A 7 -17.19 28.37 -18.12
N SER A 8 -16.35 29.26 -18.70
CA SER A 8 -14.90 29.26 -18.58
C SER A 8 -14.39 29.60 -17.18
N ASP A 9 -15.10 30.42 -16.40
CA ASP A 9 -14.72 30.81 -15.04
C ASP A 9 -14.96 29.65 -14.05
N LEU A 10 -16.00 28.86 -14.23
CA LEU A 10 -16.28 27.68 -13.41
C LEU A 10 -15.26 26.57 -13.65
N THR A 11 -14.86 26.36 -14.90
CA THR A 11 -13.86 25.33 -15.24
C THR A 11 -12.48 25.67 -14.66
N SER A 12 -12.07 26.93 -14.68
CA SER A 12 -10.79 27.37 -14.12
C SER A 12 -10.74 27.25 -12.58
N ARG A 13 -11.88 27.46 -11.90
CA ARG A 13 -11.99 27.31 -10.44
C ARG A 13 -12.06 25.86 -9.96
N ALA A 14 -12.35 24.92 -10.87
CA ALA A 14 -12.40 23.48 -10.58
C ALA A 14 -11.08 22.76 -10.86
N LEU A 15 -10.01 23.47 -11.29
CA LEU A 15 -8.71 22.86 -11.53
C LEU A 15 -8.05 22.44 -10.21
N LEU A 16 -7.65 21.17 -10.16
CA LEU A 16 -6.85 20.63 -9.07
C LEU A 16 -5.36 20.71 -9.40
N PRO A 17 -4.48 20.79 -8.41
CA PRO A 17 -3.05 20.69 -8.64
C PRO A 17 -2.68 19.35 -9.30
N GLN A 18 -1.64 19.36 -10.12
CA GLN A 18 -1.17 18.15 -10.80
C GLN A 18 -0.91 17.02 -9.80
N GLY A 19 -1.41 15.82 -10.12
CA GLY A 19 -1.29 14.62 -9.28
C GLY A 19 -2.29 14.53 -8.12
N LEU A 20 -3.26 15.47 -8.04
CA LEU A 20 -4.43 15.40 -7.17
C LEU A 20 -5.68 15.21 -8.03
N ARG A 21 -6.65 14.46 -7.52
CA ARG A 21 -7.90 14.18 -8.22
C ARG A 21 -9.05 13.96 -7.26
N ASP A 22 -10.26 14.25 -7.72
CA ASP A 22 -11.47 13.77 -7.06
C ASP A 22 -11.70 12.30 -7.38
N VAL A 23 -12.01 11.49 -6.38
CA VAL A 23 -12.45 10.12 -6.57
C VAL A 23 -13.97 10.10 -6.59
N LEU A 24 -14.54 9.93 -7.78
CA LEU A 24 -15.98 10.03 -8.02
C LEU A 24 -16.69 8.67 -7.91
N PRO A 25 -18.04 8.65 -7.73
CA PRO A 25 -18.79 7.40 -7.81
C PRO A 25 -18.66 6.73 -9.20
N PRO A 26 -18.53 5.38 -9.28
CA PRO A 26 -18.64 4.41 -8.18
C PRO A 26 -17.31 4.12 -7.47
N ASP A 27 -16.19 4.72 -7.89
CA ASP A 27 -14.83 4.37 -7.45
C ASP A 27 -14.59 4.68 -5.97
N GLY A 28 -15.12 5.80 -5.45
CA GLY A 28 -15.00 6.15 -4.04
C GLY A 28 -15.62 5.11 -3.10
N ASP A 29 -16.83 4.62 -3.44
CA ASP A 29 -17.48 3.54 -2.70
C ASP A 29 -16.70 2.22 -2.82
N HIS A 30 -16.11 1.97 -3.99
CA HIS A 30 -15.33 0.76 -4.24
C HIS A 30 -14.06 0.77 -3.38
N GLU A 31 -13.30 1.84 -3.41
CA GLU A 31 -12.09 2.00 -2.60
C GLU A 31 -12.39 1.85 -1.11
N THR A 32 -13.43 2.51 -0.60
CA THR A 32 -13.85 2.40 0.80
C THR A 32 -14.15 0.95 1.19
N ARG A 33 -14.88 0.19 0.36
CA ARG A 33 -15.17 -1.22 0.63
C ARG A 33 -13.91 -2.08 0.63
N VAL A 34 -12.97 -1.83 -0.28
CA VAL A 34 -11.69 -2.55 -0.34
C VAL A 34 -10.89 -2.27 0.94
N VAL A 35 -10.77 -0.99 1.34
CA VAL A 35 -10.08 -0.59 2.58
C VAL A 35 -10.68 -1.31 3.80
N GLU A 36 -12.00 -1.28 3.97
CA GLU A 36 -12.64 -1.91 5.13
C GLU A 36 -12.52 -3.45 5.11
N ASN A 37 -12.50 -4.08 3.94
CA ASN A 37 -12.24 -5.53 3.82
C ASN A 37 -10.80 -5.90 4.21
N LEU A 38 -9.81 -5.09 3.82
CA LEU A 38 -8.42 -5.26 4.25
C LEU A 38 -8.30 -5.09 5.77
N MET A 39 -8.87 -4.02 6.32
CA MET A 39 -8.87 -3.75 7.76
C MET A 39 -9.57 -4.85 8.57
N ALA A 40 -10.67 -5.41 8.06
CA ALA A 40 -11.35 -6.54 8.68
C ALA A 40 -10.49 -7.82 8.67
N CYS A 41 -9.69 -8.03 7.62
CA CYS A 41 -8.73 -9.12 7.58
C CYS A 41 -7.66 -8.95 8.67
N PHE A 42 -7.05 -7.79 8.80
CA PHE A 42 -6.04 -7.51 9.82
C PHE A 42 -6.60 -7.66 11.24
N ALA A 43 -7.82 -7.16 11.48
CA ALA A 43 -8.49 -7.30 12.77
C ALA A 43 -8.74 -8.78 13.14
N ALA A 44 -9.05 -9.63 12.17
CA ALA A 44 -9.21 -11.08 12.39
C ALA A 44 -7.90 -11.76 12.81
N HIS A 45 -6.75 -11.19 12.48
CA HIS A 45 -5.42 -11.62 12.91
C HIS A 45 -4.92 -10.89 14.18
N GLY A 46 -5.80 -10.15 14.88
CA GLY A 46 -5.48 -9.49 16.14
C GLY A 46 -4.76 -8.15 16.01
N TYR A 47 -4.76 -7.53 14.82
CA TYR A 47 -4.19 -6.20 14.62
C TYR A 47 -5.22 -5.13 14.99
N GLU A 48 -4.90 -4.33 16.01
CA GLU A 48 -5.75 -3.26 16.51
C GLU A 48 -5.58 -1.98 15.68
N ARG A 49 -6.69 -1.36 15.29
CA ARG A 49 -6.67 -0.18 14.45
C ARG A 49 -6.24 1.07 15.21
N VAL A 50 -5.24 1.79 14.70
CA VAL A 50 -4.84 3.13 15.16
C VAL A 50 -5.11 4.19 14.09
N LYS A 51 -5.36 5.42 14.52
CA LYS A 51 -5.60 6.57 13.64
C LYS A 51 -4.68 7.73 14.02
N PRO A 52 -3.45 7.78 13.52
CA PRO A 52 -2.59 8.94 13.70
C PRO A 52 -3.13 10.15 12.93
N PRO A 53 -2.84 11.40 13.37
CA PRO A 53 -3.27 12.61 12.68
C PRO A 53 -2.58 12.75 11.33
N LEU A 54 -3.24 13.44 10.37
CA LEU A 54 -2.69 13.71 9.05
C LEU A 54 -1.44 14.60 9.10
N VAL A 55 -1.40 15.50 10.07
CA VAL A 55 -0.33 16.50 10.25
C VAL A 55 0.26 16.35 11.65
N GLU A 56 1.58 16.34 11.73
CA GLU A 56 2.35 16.35 12.98
C GLU A 56 3.45 17.41 12.92
N PHE A 57 4.06 17.74 14.08
CA PHE A 57 5.26 18.55 14.06
C PHE A 57 6.36 17.85 13.25
N GLU A 58 7.06 18.63 12.43
CA GLU A 58 8.10 18.11 11.53
C GLU A 58 9.12 17.23 12.26
N GLN A 59 9.59 17.66 13.43
CA GLN A 59 10.53 16.88 14.25
C GLN A 59 10.00 15.50 14.64
N SER A 60 8.70 15.40 14.97
CA SER A 60 8.08 14.13 15.36
C SER A 60 7.88 13.21 14.17
N LEU A 61 7.54 13.77 13.01
CA LEU A 61 7.22 13.00 11.80
C LEU A 61 8.46 12.61 10.99
N LEU A 62 9.47 13.49 10.92
CA LEU A 62 10.62 13.37 10.01
C LEU A 62 11.95 13.17 10.73
N GLY A 63 11.98 13.15 12.06
CA GLY A 63 13.23 13.08 12.82
C GLY A 63 14.08 11.83 12.56
N GLN A 64 13.49 10.76 12.04
CA GLN A 64 14.17 9.49 11.76
C GLN A 64 14.19 9.11 10.27
N VAL A 65 13.72 9.99 9.39
CA VAL A 65 13.71 9.70 7.95
C VAL A 65 14.96 10.24 7.26
N SER A 66 15.29 9.65 6.12
CA SER A 66 16.36 10.16 5.26
C SER A 66 16.03 11.57 4.74
N GLN A 67 17.05 12.36 4.45
CA GLN A 67 16.90 13.69 3.87
C GLN A 67 16.07 13.67 2.57
N SER A 68 16.14 12.58 1.81
CA SER A 68 15.36 12.41 0.58
C SER A 68 13.85 12.34 0.83
N VAL A 69 13.40 11.71 1.92
CA VAL A 69 11.97 11.67 2.33
C VAL A 69 11.57 13.04 2.89
N ALA A 70 12.41 13.64 3.72
CA ALA A 70 12.17 14.97 4.27
C ALA A 70 11.98 16.02 3.17
N ASN A 71 12.77 15.97 2.09
CA ASN A 71 12.67 16.91 0.95
C ASN A 71 11.41 16.69 0.09
N ARG A 72 10.73 15.57 0.22
CA ARG A 72 9.49 15.23 -0.53
C ARG A 72 8.23 15.41 0.31
N THR A 73 8.32 16.07 1.46
CA THR A 73 7.22 16.23 2.41
C THR A 73 6.71 17.66 2.39
N PHE A 74 5.39 17.83 2.34
CA PHE A 74 4.75 19.13 2.49
C PHE A 74 4.92 19.66 3.91
N ARG A 75 5.32 20.90 4.02
CA ARG A 75 5.52 21.59 5.30
C ARG A 75 4.63 22.82 5.37
N MET A 76 4.18 23.14 6.57
CA MET A 76 3.42 24.34 6.87
C MET A 76 3.74 24.83 8.28
N MET A 77 3.68 26.14 8.48
CA MET A 77 3.81 26.71 9.82
C MET A 77 2.47 26.64 10.55
N ASP A 78 2.49 26.13 11.77
CA ASP A 78 1.34 26.21 12.66
C ASP A 78 1.16 27.67 13.14
N PRO A 79 0.05 28.33 12.81
CA PRO A 79 -0.16 29.74 13.20
C PRO A 79 -0.30 29.90 14.72
N ILE A 80 -0.63 28.84 15.46
CA ILE A 80 -0.83 28.90 16.91
C ILE A 80 0.51 28.76 17.65
N SER A 81 1.23 27.66 17.37
CA SER A 81 2.48 27.35 18.09
C SER A 81 3.73 27.94 17.45
N GLN A 82 3.63 28.53 16.26
CA GLN A 82 4.74 29.06 15.45
C GLN A 82 5.81 27.98 15.12
N ARG A 83 5.41 26.69 15.15
CA ARG A 83 6.29 25.56 14.85
C ARG A 83 6.00 24.99 13.48
N MET A 84 7.03 24.43 12.84
CA MET A 84 6.85 23.73 11.56
C MET A 84 6.13 22.40 11.76
N MET A 85 5.09 22.19 10.97
CA MET A 85 4.37 20.95 10.81
C MET A 85 4.60 20.37 9.42
N ALA A 86 4.37 19.07 9.29
CA ALA A 86 4.44 18.35 8.02
C ALA A 86 3.23 17.45 7.82
N LEU A 87 2.77 17.32 6.54
CA LEU A 87 1.82 16.30 6.15
C LEU A 87 2.55 14.96 6.03
N ARG A 88 1.94 13.91 6.53
CA ARG A 88 2.56 12.58 6.48
C ARG A 88 2.76 12.09 5.04
N PRO A 89 4.00 11.75 4.65
CA PRO A 89 4.29 11.07 3.38
C PRO A 89 4.12 9.55 3.47
N ASP A 90 4.07 9.02 4.70
CA ASP A 90 3.93 7.61 5.06
C ASP A 90 3.39 7.44 6.48
N MET A 91 2.65 6.36 6.76
CA MET A 91 2.03 6.12 8.06
C MET A 91 2.87 5.26 9.01
N THR A 92 3.78 4.44 8.51
CA THR A 92 4.59 3.48 9.29
C THR A 92 5.30 4.16 10.47
N LEU A 93 5.95 5.32 10.24
CA LEU A 93 6.67 6.06 11.29
C LEU A 93 5.75 6.56 12.41
N GLN A 94 4.54 7.00 12.07
CA GLN A 94 3.56 7.44 13.05
C GLN A 94 3.09 6.27 13.92
N VAL A 95 2.86 5.10 13.29
CA VAL A 95 2.46 3.87 13.99
C VAL A 95 3.59 3.37 14.89
N ALA A 96 4.83 3.37 14.41
CA ALA A 96 6.03 3.06 15.20
C ALA A 96 6.15 4.00 16.41
N ARG A 97 5.96 5.31 16.23
CA ARG A 97 5.93 6.30 17.32
C ARG A 97 4.82 6.00 18.34
N ILE A 98 3.60 5.67 17.88
CA ILE A 98 2.49 5.30 18.78
C ILE A 98 2.87 4.09 19.64
N ALA A 99 3.40 3.03 19.02
CA ALA A 99 3.81 1.81 19.72
C ALA A 99 4.88 2.09 20.79
N THR A 100 5.92 2.86 20.42
CA THR A 100 7.07 3.11 21.30
C THR A 100 6.84 4.22 22.34
N THR A 101 5.79 5.05 22.18
CA THR A 101 5.46 6.12 23.14
C THR A 101 4.16 5.87 23.87
N ARG A 102 3.02 5.90 23.17
CA ARG A 102 1.68 5.79 23.77
C ARG A 102 1.40 4.38 24.28
N LEU A 103 1.88 3.37 23.56
CA LEU A 103 1.70 1.95 23.88
C LEU A 103 2.98 1.30 24.43
N LYS A 104 3.93 2.07 24.95
CA LYS A 104 5.21 1.55 25.46
C LYS A 104 5.05 0.53 26.59
N LYS A 105 3.94 0.53 27.31
CA LYS A 105 3.63 -0.42 28.40
C LYS A 105 2.78 -1.61 27.94
N ALA A 106 2.31 -1.62 26.68
CA ALA A 106 1.56 -2.75 26.15
C ALA A 106 2.46 -3.99 26.03
N PRO A 107 1.92 -5.21 26.23
CA PRO A 107 2.67 -6.44 26.00
C PRO A 107 3.24 -6.52 24.57
N ARG A 108 4.43 -7.12 24.44
CA ARG A 108 5.06 -7.35 23.15
C ARG A 108 4.91 -8.81 22.69
N PRO A 109 4.79 -9.07 21.37
CA PRO A 109 4.69 -8.09 20.30
C PRO A 109 3.32 -7.41 20.25
N VAL A 110 3.30 -6.10 19.96
CA VAL A 110 2.06 -5.37 19.69
C VAL A 110 1.74 -5.41 18.20
N ARG A 111 0.46 -5.60 17.85
CA ARG A 111 -0.06 -5.67 16.48
C ARG A 111 -0.96 -4.48 16.22
N LEU A 112 -0.56 -3.61 15.31
CA LEU A 112 -1.29 -2.40 14.96
C LEU A 112 -1.62 -2.36 13.47
N SER A 113 -2.79 -1.85 13.12
CA SER A 113 -3.21 -1.65 11.74
C SER A 113 -3.69 -0.22 11.51
N TYR A 114 -3.64 0.23 10.28
CA TYR A 114 -3.98 1.60 9.91
C TYR A 114 -4.51 1.70 8.49
N ALA A 115 -5.31 2.74 8.25
CA ALA A 115 -5.72 3.18 6.91
C ALA A 115 -5.85 4.70 6.91
N GLY A 116 -5.37 5.36 5.87
CA GLY A 116 -5.48 6.81 5.72
C GLY A 116 -4.65 7.37 4.56
N GLU A 117 -4.97 8.59 4.21
CA GLU A 117 -4.35 9.33 3.12
C GLU A 117 -2.91 9.74 3.49
N VAL A 118 -2.05 9.69 2.49
CA VAL A 118 -0.68 10.21 2.53
C VAL A 118 -0.47 11.14 1.34
N MET A 119 0.46 12.09 1.49
CA MET A 119 0.70 13.09 0.46
C MET A 119 2.20 13.27 0.20
N ARG A 120 2.59 13.27 -1.08
CA ARG A 120 3.96 13.53 -1.55
C ARG A 120 4.02 14.81 -2.36
N VAL A 121 5.14 15.52 -2.27
CA VAL A 121 5.37 16.74 -3.07
C VAL A 121 5.39 16.43 -4.57
N MET A 122 5.92 15.26 -4.95
CA MET A 122 5.96 14.81 -6.33
C MET A 122 5.58 13.33 -6.41
N GLY A 123 4.80 12.96 -7.42
CA GLY A 123 4.61 11.58 -7.84
C GLY A 123 5.86 11.04 -8.57
N SER A 124 5.84 9.77 -8.91
CA SER A 124 6.84 9.13 -9.77
C SER A 124 6.26 8.85 -11.17
N GLN A 125 7.10 8.45 -12.12
CA GLN A 125 6.61 8.02 -13.45
C GLN A 125 5.69 6.79 -13.39
N LEU A 126 5.86 5.94 -12.37
CA LEU A 126 5.05 4.72 -12.19
C LEU A 126 3.81 4.98 -11.32
N SER A 127 3.83 6.00 -10.47
CA SER A 127 2.75 6.44 -9.58
C SER A 127 2.70 7.97 -9.60
N PRO A 128 1.99 8.57 -10.57
CA PRO A 128 1.91 10.02 -10.72
C PRO A 128 1.06 10.68 -9.61
N GLU A 129 0.25 9.92 -8.92
CA GLU A 129 -0.57 10.38 -7.81
C GLU A 129 0.30 10.91 -6.66
N ARG A 130 -0.05 12.08 -6.16
CA ARG A 130 0.60 12.74 -5.02
C ARG A 130 -0.14 12.47 -3.72
N GLU A 131 -1.43 12.21 -3.79
CA GLU A 131 -2.31 11.81 -2.71
C GLU A 131 -2.89 10.43 -3.01
N PHE A 132 -2.82 9.52 -2.05
CA PHE A 132 -3.40 8.18 -2.13
C PHE A 132 -3.55 7.59 -0.74
N THR A 133 -4.46 6.62 -0.61
CA THR A 133 -4.67 5.91 0.65
C THR A 133 -3.62 4.83 0.84
N GLN A 134 -3.00 4.81 2.01
CA GLN A 134 -2.23 3.67 2.53
C GLN A 134 -3.09 2.83 3.47
N VAL A 135 -2.97 1.51 3.34
CA VAL A 135 -3.58 0.54 4.27
C VAL A 135 -2.49 -0.43 4.68
N GLY A 136 -2.24 -0.56 5.99
CA GLY A 136 -1.12 -1.37 6.44
C GLY A 136 -1.26 -1.87 7.87
N PHE A 137 -0.27 -2.65 8.28
CA PHE A 137 -0.18 -3.17 9.62
C PHE A 137 1.28 -3.43 10.03
N GLU A 138 1.54 -3.33 11.34
CA GLU A 138 2.86 -3.42 11.93
C GLU A 138 2.84 -4.37 13.12
N LEU A 139 3.78 -5.29 13.16
CA LEU A 139 4.09 -6.16 14.29
C LEU A 139 5.36 -5.64 14.95
N ILE A 140 5.26 -5.10 16.16
CA ILE A 140 6.35 -4.40 16.82
C ILE A 140 6.71 -5.12 18.12
N GLY A 141 8.00 -5.41 18.30
CA GLY A 141 8.54 -6.16 19.44
C GLY A 141 8.89 -7.61 19.11
N ALA A 142 9.10 -7.95 17.83
CA ALA A 142 9.62 -9.23 17.39
C ALA A 142 10.59 -9.05 16.21
N GLU A 143 11.65 -9.86 16.19
CA GLU A 143 12.72 -9.84 15.18
C GLU A 143 13.03 -11.24 14.65
N THR A 144 11.99 -12.06 14.46
CA THR A 144 12.17 -13.46 14.06
C THR A 144 11.67 -13.70 12.62
N PRO A 145 12.18 -14.73 11.93
CA PRO A 145 11.66 -15.13 10.63
C PRO A 145 10.16 -15.45 10.63
N GLU A 146 9.62 -15.92 11.77
CA GLU A 146 8.19 -16.19 11.95
C GLU A 146 7.36 -14.89 11.90
N ALA A 147 7.88 -13.79 12.46
CA ALA A 147 7.22 -12.49 12.40
C ALA A 147 7.17 -11.94 10.97
N ASP A 148 8.27 -12.08 10.21
CA ASP A 148 8.29 -11.69 8.80
C ASP A 148 7.33 -12.55 7.96
N ALA A 149 7.32 -13.88 8.21
CA ALA A 149 6.42 -14.80 7.53
C ALA A 149 4.95 -14.52 7.85
N GLU A 150 4.60 -14.21 9.11
CA GLU A 150 3.25 -13.81 9.52
C GLU A 150 2.78 -12.61 8.68
N VAL A 151 3.61 -11.57 8.57
CA VAL A 151 3.25 -10.36 7.81
C VAL A 151 3.04 -10.66 6.33
N ILE A 152 3.90 -11.47 5.70
CA ILE A 152 3.77 -11.86 4.30
C ILE A 152 2.49 -12.68 4.07
N LEU A 153 2.18 -13.64 4.94
CA LEU A 153 1.01 -14.51 4.83
C LEU A 153 -0.29 -13.74 4.97
N ILE A 154 -0.39 -12.84 5.97
CA ILE A 154 -1.55 -11.97 6.16
C ILE A 154 -1.73 -11.03 4.96
N ALA A 155 -0.64 -10.48 4.44
CA ALA A 155 -0.68 -9.65 3.23
C ALA A 155 -1.23 -10.40 2.02
N ALA A 156 -0.78 -11.64 1.80
CA ALA A 156 -1.25 -12.48 0.72
C ALA A 156 -2.75 -12.87 0.88
N GLU A 157 -3.16 -13.20 2.10
CA GLU A 157 -4.57 -13.49 2.42
C GLU A 157 -5.45 -12.26 2.19
N ALA A 158 -5.06 -11.09 2.72
CA ALA A 158 -5.81 -9.85 2.59
C ALA A 158 -5.97 -9.43 1.12
N ALA A 159 -4.91 -9.53 0.32
CA ALA A 159 -4.97 -9.25 -1.11
C ALA A 159 -5.93 -10.19 -1.86
N ARG A 160 -5.89 -11.50 -1.56
CA ARG A 160 -6.83 -12.47 -2.15
C ARG A 160 -8.27 -12.22 -1.72
N ARG A 161 -8.49 -11.86 -0.45
CA ARG A 161 -9.83 -11.57 0.09
C ARG A 161 -10.52 -10.41 -0.63
N VAL A 162 -9.78 -9.41 -1.07
CA VAL A 162 -10.34 -8.29 -1.85
C VAL A 162 -10.42 -8.59 -3.35
N GLY A 163 -9.93 -9.75 -3.81
CA GLY A 163 -10.07 -10.21 -5.19
C GLY A 163 -8.84 -10.07 -6.07
N VAL A 164 -7.67 -9.75 -5.51
CA VAL A 164 -6.39 -9.71 -6.24
C VAL A 164 -6.05 -11.12 -6.77
N LYS A 165 -5.70 -11.19 -8.05
CA LYS A 165 -5.29 -12.44 -8.73
C LYS A 165 -3.87 -12.30 -9.25
N GLY A 166 -3.10 -13.41 -9.21
CA GLY A 166 -1.73 -13.43 -9.74
C GLY A 166 -0.75 -12.62 -8.90
N LEU A 167 -0.94 -12.61 -7.57
CA LEU A 167 -0.03 -12.01 -6.60
C LEU A 167 1.31 -12.75 -6.61
N SER A 168 2.41 -11.99 -6.59
CA SER A 168 3.75 -12.45 -6.30
C SER A 168 4.40 -11.60 -5.22
N VAL A 169 5.25 -12.23 -4.42
CA VAL A 169 6.04 -11.58 -3.37
C VAL A 169 7.50 -11.73 -3.72
N ASP A 170 8.17 -10.60 -3.90
CA ASP A 170 9.61 -10.55 -4.15
C ASP A 170 10.33 -10.29 -2.84
N LEU A 171 11.16 -11.25 -2.40
CA LEU A 171 11.92 -11.19 -1.16
C LEU A 171 13.29 -10.57 -1.41
N MET A 172 13.72 -9.70 -0.52
CA MET A 172 14.99 -8.96 -0.63
C MET A 172 15.75 -8.98 0.69
N ALA A 173 17.08 -8.86 0.59
CA ALA A 173 17.98 -8.71 1.73
C ALA A 173 18.81 -7.43 1.58
N PRO A 174 18.27 -6.26 1.89
CA PRO A 174 18.92 -4.97 1.61
C PRO A 174 20.32 -4.81 2.19
N ASN A 175 20.62 -5.51 3.28
CA ASN A 175 21.89 -5.45 3.97
C ASN A 175 22.90 -6.53 3.54
N LEU A 176 22.53 -7.45 2.64
CA LEU A 176 23.41 -8.52 2.17
C LEU A 176 24.65 -7.97 1.45
N VAL A 177 24.43 -7.10 0.46
CA VAL A 177 25.53 -6.48 -0.30
C VAL A 177 26.37 -5.56 0.59
N PRO A 178 25.78 -4.65 1.40
CA PRO A 178 26.55 -3.87 2.38
C PRO A 178 27.43 -4.72 3.31
N ALA A 179 26.91 -5.82 3.87
CA ALA A 179 27.68 -6.72 4.73
C ALA A 179 28.84 -7.39 3.97
N LEU A 180 28.60 -7.83 2.72
CA LEU A 180 29.62 -8.39 1.85
C LEU A 180 30.74 -7.38 1.55
N LEU A 181 30.39 -6.16 1.17
CA LEU A 181 31.35 -5.08 0.86
C LEU A 181 32.19 -4.71 2.10
N SER A 182 31.54 -4.53 3.25
CA SER A 182 32.21 -4.22 4.51
C SER A 182 33.21 -5.32 4.92
N ALA A 183 32.86 -6.59 4.78
CA ALA A 183 33.74 -7.71 5.08
C ALA A 183 34.98 -7.75 4.18
N HIS A 184 34.95 -7.11 3.01
CA HIS A 184 36.09 -6.98 2.09
C HIS A 184 36.77 -5.60 2.17
N GLY A 185 36.42 -4.77 3.15
CA GLY A 185 36.99 -3.44 3.32
C GLY A 185 36.61 -2.42 2.24
N VAL A 186 35.51 -2.68 1.51
CA VAL A 186 35.03 -1.79 0.46
C VAL A 186 34.05 -0.77 1.05
N GLU A 187 34.46 0.50 1.03
CA GLU A 187 33.72 1.62 1.60
C GLU A 187 33.69 2.86 0.68
N GLY A 188 33.01 3.92 1.08
CA GLY A 188 33.04 5.22 0.41
C GLY A 188 32.56 5.17 -1.04
N ASP A 189 33.36 5.72 -1.95
CA ASP A 189 32.96 5.86 -3.36
C ASP A 189 32.99 4.53 -4.12
N GLU A 190 33.83 3.58 -3.69
CA GLU A 190 33.83 2.24 -4.28
C GLU A 190 32.52 1.50 -3.95
N ALA A 191 32.06 1.54 -2.72
CA ALA A 191 30.75 0.99 -2.34
C ALA A 191 29.59 1.66 -3.08
N LYS A 192 29.67 2.97 -3.34
CA LYS A 192 28.68 3.68 -4.16
C LYS A 192 28.69 3.21 -5.63
N ALA A 193 29.88 2.89 -6.18
CA ALA A 193 30.01 2.35 -7.53
C ALA A 193 29.32 0.99 -7.66
N PHE A 194 29.53 0.07 -6.67
CA PHE A 194 28.79 -1.18 -6.60
C PHE A 194 27.28 -0.94 -6.55
N ARG A 195 26.83 -0.02 -5.71
CA ARG A 195 25.42 0.34 -5.60
C ARG A 195 24.85 0.81 -6.93
N ALA A 196 25.51 1.74 -7.63
CA ALA A 196 25.06 2.28 -8.90
C ALA A 196 24.96 1.19 -9.98
N ALA A 197 25.93 0.28 -10.04
CA ALA A 197 25.92 -0.85 -10.97
C ALA A 197 24.76 -1.82 -10.67
N LEU A 198 24.51 -2.12 -9.40
CA LEU A 198 23.40 -2.99 -8.96
C LEU A 198 22.02 -2.35 -9.17
N ASP A 199 21.88 -1.06 -8.97
CA ASP A 199 20.64 -0.32 -9.25
C ASP A 199 20.28 -0.37 -10.74
N GLY A 200 21.30 -0.44 -11.61
CA GLY A 200 21.14 -0.65 -13.05
C GLY A 200 21.00 -2.12 -13.47
N LYS A 201 21.15 -3.08 -12.54
CA LYS A 201 21.29 -4.52 -12.82
C LYS A 201 22.37 -4.82 -13.87
N ASP A 202 23.45 -4.02 -13.88
CA ASP A 202 24.53 -4.06 -14.85
C ASP A 202 25.65 -5.02 -14.37
N ALA A 203 25.56 -6.26 -14.82
CA ALA A 203 26.55 -7.30 -14.49
C ALA A 203 27.97 -6.98 -15.04
N ASP A 204 28.06 -6.31 -16.20
CA ASP A 204 29.33 -5.92 -16.81
C ASP A 204 30.00 -4.78 -16.01
N ALA A 205 29.21 -3.81 -15.54
CA ALA A 205 29.72 -2.76 -14.66
C ALA A 205 30.19 -3.35 -13.33
N VAL A 206 29.43 -4.26 -12.72
CA VAL A 206 29.87 -4.99 -11.50
C VAL A 206 31.17 -5.74 -11.75
N GLY A 207 31.32 -6.45 -12.86
CA GLY A 207 32.53 -7.23 -13.20
C GLY A 207 33.80 -6.41 -13.38
N LYS A 208 33.67 -5.09 -13.63
CA LYS A 208 34.81 -4.15 -13.78
C LYS A 208 35.29 -3.55 -12.45
N LEU A 209 34.51 -3.75 -11.37
CA LEU A 209 34.89 -3.28 -10.04
C LEU A 209 35.88 -4.26 -9.39
N GLY A 210 36.66 -3.79 -8.44
CA GLY A 210 37.63 -4.60 -7.71
C GLY A 210 37.01 -5.45 -6.59
N GLY A 211 37.87 -5.98 -5.73
CA GLY A 211 37.47 -6.65 -4.50
C GLY A 211 36.45 -7.79 -4.70
N PRO A 212 35.27 -7.73 -4.07
CA PRO A 212 34.27 -8.80 -4.11
C PRO A 212 33.39 -8.82 -5.37
N ALA A 213 33.77 -8.15 -6.47
CA ALA A 213 32.95 -8.03 -7.69
C ALA A 213 32.41 -9.38 -8.18
N LYS A 214 33.23 -10.44 -8.12
CA LYS A 214 32.79 -11.80 -8.51
C LYS A 214 31.64 -12.32 -7.62
N LEU A 215 31.71 -12.11 -6.32
CA LEU A 215 30.65 -12.51 -5.38
C LEU A 215 29.38 -11.68 -5.59
N VAL A 216 29.53 -10.39 -5.80
CA VAL A 216 28.40 -9.49 -6.10
C VAL A 216 27.72 -9.89 -7.43
N ALA A 217 28.48 -10.24 -8.45
CA ALA A 217 27.94 -10.76 -9.72
C ALA A 217 27.20 -12.07 -9.55
N GLN A 218 27.69 -12.97 -8.68
CA GLN A 218 26.99 -14.22 -8.34
C GLN A 218 25.68 -13.96 -7.60
N LEU A 219 25.65 -13.00 -6.67
CA LEU A 219 24.41 -12.58 -5.99
C LEU A 219 23.38 -12.01 -6.98
N LEU A 220 23.83 -11.17 -7.91
CA LEU A 220 22.96 -10.61 -8.97
C LEU A 220 22.38 -11.73 -9.85
N ALA A 221 23.20 -12.71 -10.24
CA ALA A 221 22.78 -13.84 -11.06
C ALA A 221 21.84 -14.82 -10.33
N ALA A 222 21.84 -14.82 -8.99
CA ALA A 222 20.98 -15.67 -8.18
C ALA A 222 19.55 -15.13 -7.99
N SER A 223 19.19 -14.00 -8.61
CA SER A 223 17.84 -13.45 -8.56
C SER A 223 16.86 -14.25 -9.43
N GLY A 224 15.60 -14.41 -8.97
CA GLY A 224 14.57 -15.12 -9.72
C GLY A 224 13.60 -15.94 -8.86
N PRO A 225 13.03 -17.05 -9.39
CA PRO A 225 12.12 -17.93 -8.64
C PRO A 225 12.78 -18.50 -7.38
N ILE A 226 12.01 -18.61 -6.29
CA ILE A 226 12.52 -18.84 -4.94
C ILE A 226 13.46 -20.08 -4.83
N ALA A 227 13.05 -21.25 -5.32
CA ALA A 227 13.79 -22.49 -5.09
C ALA A 227 15.17 -22.51 -5.76
N PRO A 228 15.32 -22.22 -7.07
CA PRO A 228 16.64 -22.14 -7.70
C PRO A 228 17.48 -21.00 -7.15
N SER A 229 16.88 -19.86 -6.78
CA SER A 229 17.59 -18.70 -6.23
C SER A 229 18.19 -19.01 -4.86
N ILE A 230 17.43 -19.58 -3.94
CA ILE A 230 17.96 -19.99 -2.63
C ILE A 230 19.09 -21.04 -2.80
N ALA A 231 18.90 -22.03 -3.67
CA ALA A 231 19.94 -23.03 -3.94
C ALA A 231 21.23 -22.43 -4.54
N ALA A 232 21.11 -21.38 -5.36
CA ALA A 232 22.26 -20.65 -5.89
C ALA A 232 22.96 -19.82 -4.79
N LEU A 233 22.20 -19.07 -3.98
CA LEU A 233 22.72 -18.25 -2.88
C LEU A 233 23.47 -19.11 -1.83
N GLU A 234 22.99 -20.32 -1.54
CA GLU A 234 23.65 -21.25 -0.59
C GLU A 234 25.04 -21.71 -1.05
N ARG A 235 25.29 -21.75 -2.37
CA ARG A 235 26.59 -22.20 -2.93
C ARG A 235 27.63 -21.10 -3.00
N ILE A 236 27.25 -19.84 -2.81
CA ILE A 236 28.18 -18.71 -2.82
C ILE A 236 28.93 -18.72 -1.49
N ASP A 237 30.26 -18.67 -1.53
CA ASP A 237 31.10 -18.57 -0.34
C ASP A 237 31.07 -17.14 0.21
N LEU A 238 30.19 -16.89 1.16
CA LEU A 238 29.94 -15.59 1.74
C LEU A 238 30.55 -15.47 3.15
N PRO A 239 31.06 -14.28 3.50
CA PRO A 239 31.39 -13.94 4.90
C PRO A 239 30.22 -14.18 5.83
N ILE A 240 30.50 -14.44 7.12
CA ILE A 240 29.50 -14.85 8.11
C ILE A 240 28.33 -13.88 8.23
N ASP A 241 28.61 -12.58 8.22
CA ASP A 241 27.57 -11.53 8.32
C ASP A 241 26.68 -11.48 7.07
N ALA A 242 27.27 -11.62 5.88
CA ALA A 242 26.52 -11.70 4.63
C ALA A 242 25.71 -13.00 4.55
N ARG A 243 26.26 -14.13 5.01
CA ARG A 243 25.58 -15.43 5.08
C ARG A 243 24.31 -15.38 5.92
N ALA A 244 24.33 -14.69 7.06
CA ALA A 244 23.18 -14.55 7.95
C ALA A 244 21.95 -13.94 7.24
N HIS A 245 22.15 -13.05 6.27
CA HIS A 245 21.06 -12.49 5.47
C HIS A 245 20.45 -13.51 4.50
N VAL A 246 21.27 -14.38 3.90
CA VAL A 246 20.80 -15.50 3.06
C VAL A 246 20.02 -16.50 3.90
N ASP A 247 20.51 -16.84 5.09
CA ASP A 247 19.83 -17.76 6.01
C ASP A 247 18.46 -17.21 6.45
N SER A 248 18.37 -15.90 6.67
CA SER A 248 17.09 -15.23 6.97
C SER A 248 16.12 -15.31 5.79
N LEU A 249 16.55 -15.04 4.56
CA LEU A 249 15.72 -15.21 3.35
C LEU A 249 15.19 -16.63 3.23
N LYS A 250 16.08 -17.63 3.41
CA LYS A 250 15.73 -19.05 3.37
C LYS A 250 14.71 -19.42 4.45
N ALA A 251 14.92 -18.96 5.68
CA ALA A 251 14.00 -19.25 6.79
C ALA A 251 12.60 -18.70 6.52
N VAL A 252 12.50 -17.41 6.13
CA VAL A 252 11.23 -16.76 5.80
C VAL A 252 10.54 -17.46 4.63
N SER A 253 11.26 -17.72 3.55
CA SER A 253 10.69 -18.38 2.37
C SER A 253 10.14 -19.78 2.68
N ARG A 254 10.83 -20.55 3.49
CA ARG A 254 10.37 -21.90 3.94
C ARG A 254 9.10 -21.81 4.76
N LEU A 255 9.01 -20.86 5.70
CA LEU A 255 7.84 -20.66 6.54
C LEU A 255 6.63 -20.27 5.70
N VAL A 256 6.80 -19.32 4.77
CA VAL A 256 5.72 -18.87 3.88
C VAL A 256 5.24 -20.01 2.98
N GLN A 257 6.17 -20.74 2.32
CA GLN A 257 5.80 -21.85 1.42
C GLN A 257 5.15 -23.03 2.15
N ALA A 258 5.56 -23.29 3.39
CA ALA A 258 4.97 -24.36 4.21
C ALA A 258 3.54 -24.02 4.64
N ALA A 259 3.25 -22.74 4.94
CA ALA A 259 1.93 -22.29 5.38
C ALA A 259 0.98 -22.05 4.20
N ASP A 260 1.48 -21.50 3.09
CA ASP A 260 0.70 -21.18 1.90
C ASP A 260 1.48 -21.44 0.60
N PRO A 261 1.43 -22.69 0.06
CA PRO A 261 2.11 -23.04 -1.18
C PRO A 261 1.63 -22.30 -2.43
N GLN A 262 0.51 -21.58 -2.35
CA GLN A 262 -0.04 -20.82 -3.48
C GLN A 262 0.61 -19.42 -3.63
N VAL A 263 1.34 -18.97 -2.62
CA VAL A 263 2.08 -17.70 -2.71
C VAL A 263 3.26 -17.88 -3.65
N THR A 264 3.25 -17.13 -4.76
CA THR A 264 4.40 -17.10 -5.67
C THR A 264 5.50 -16.25 -5.04
N LEU A 265 6.65 -16.87 -4.73
CA LEU A 265 7.82 -16.19 -4.19
C LEU A 265 8.92 -16.09 -5.24
N THR A 266 9.54 -14.90 -5.30
CA THR A 266 10.80 -14.62 -6.00
C THR A 266 11.83 -14.03 -5.03
N VAL A 267 13.08 -13.96 -5.43
CA VAL A 267 14.17 -13.33 -4.67
C VAL A 267 14.91 -12.35 -5.56
N ASP A 268 15.15 -11.15 -5.05
CA ASP A 268 16.15 -10.23 -5.54
C ASP A 268 17.12 -9.85 -4.40
N ALA A 269 18.17 -10.65 -4.25
CA ALA A 269 19.09 -10.54 -3.12
C ALA A 269 19.92 -9.25 -3.11
N VAL A 270 20.01 -8.54 -4.25
CA VAL A 270 20.81 -7.31 -4.41
C VAL A 270 19.98 -6.03 -4.41
N GLU A 271 18.66 -6.13 -4.45
CA GLU A 271 17.77 -4.97 -4.47
C GLU A 271 17.75 -4.25 -3.12
N ASN A 272 17.88 -2.92 -3.17
CA ASN A 272 17.93 -2.10 -1.97
C ASN A 272 17.18 -0.76 -2.13
N ARG A 273 16.72 -0.42 -3.34
CA ARG A 273 16.06 0.87 -3.59
C ARG A 273 14.80 1.04 -2.74
N GLY A 274 14.81 2.07 -1.89
CA GLY A 274 13.70 2.37 -0.98
C GLY A 274 13.64 1.51 0.28
N PHE A 275 14.63 0.62 0.51
CA PHE A 275 14.69 -0.27 1.66
C PHE A 275 15.85 0.08 2.64
N ALA A 276 16.45 1.25 2.50
CA ALA A 276 17.63 1.65 3.29
C ALA A 276 17.40 1.66 4.81
N TYR A 277 16.16 1.74 5.29
CA TYR A 277 15.82 1.70 6.71
C TYR A 277 15.53 0.28 7.23
N HIS A 278 15.42 -0.72 6.33
CA HIS A 278 15.18 -2.10 6.73
C HIS A 278 16.44 -2.75 7.30
N THR A 279 16.27 -3.56 8.33
CA THR A 279 17.34 -4.23 9.04
C THR A 279 17.38 -5.75 8.82
N GLY A 280 16.36 -6.30 8.18
CA GLY A 280 16.24 -7.73 7.88
C GLY A 280 15.64 -7.98 6.50
N VAL A 281 14.89 -9.07 6.38
CA VAL A 281 14.17 -9.37 5.13
C VAL A 281 13.17 -8.26 4.83
N SER A 282 13.18 -7.80 3.60
CA SER A 282 12.16 -6.91 3.05
C SER A 282 11.48 -7.56 1.86
N PHE A 283 10.31 -7.04 1.48
CA PHE A 283 9.55 -7.63 0.39
C PHE A 283 8.67 -6.59 -0.29
N SER A 284 8.46 -6.80 -1.60
CA SER A 284 7.47 -6.07 -2.40
C SER A 284 6.43 -7.03 -2.95
N LEU A 285 5.20 -6.56 -3.03
CA LEU A 285 4.08 -7.29 -3.61
C LEU A 285 3.80 -6.75 -5.00
N PHE A 286 3.67 -7.66 -5.96
CA PHE A 286 3.34 -7.33 -7.35
C PHE A 286 2.15 -8.15 -7.84
N VAL A 287 1.49 -7.62 -8.86
CA VAL A 287 0.38 -8.31 -9.54
C VAL A 287 0.67 -8.38 -11.02
N ARG A 288 0.50 -9.56 -11.61
CA ARG A 288 0.73 -9.76 -13.05
C ARG A 288 -0.13 -8.80 -13.88
N GLY A 289 0.51 -8.06 -14.78
CA GLY A 289 -0.17 -7.15 -15.68
C GLY A 289 -0.49 -5.76 -15.09
N VAL A 290 -0.16 -5.51 -13.83
CA VAL A 290 -0.31 -4.20 -13.18
C VAL A 290 1.05 -3.56 -12.99
N ARG A 291 1.19 -2.30 -13.38
CA ARG A 291 2.43 -1.54 -13.18
C ARG A 291 2.50 -1.00 -11.75
N GLY A 292 3.68 -1.08 -11.15
CA GLY A 292 3.96 -0.61 -9.79
C GLY A 292 3.78 -1.69 -8.74
N GLU A 293 4.22 -1.37 -7.54
CA GLU A 293 4.08 -2.24 -6.38
C GLU A 293 2.66 -2.15 -5.83
N LEU A 294 2.07 -3.29 -5.49
CA LEU A 294 0.81 -3.38 -4.77
C LEU A 294 0.98 -2.96 -3.30
N GLY A 295 2.15 -3.23 -2.75
CA GLY A 295 2.53 -2.92 -1.40
C GLY A 295 3.97 -3.31 -1.14
N ARG A 296 4.48 -2.87 0.00
CA ARG A 296 5.86 -3.04 0.42
C ARG A 296 5.94 -3.25 1.92
N GLY A 297 6.87 -4.08 2.36
CA GLY A 297 7.08 -4.36 3.76
C GLY A 297 8.48 -4.86 4.08
N GLY A 298 8.68 -5.22 5.34
CA GLY A 298 9.93 -5.79 5.82
C GLY A 298 10.24 -5.44 7.25
N ARG A 299 11.38 -5.96 7.72
CA ARG A 299 11.86 -5.76 9.08
C ARG A 299 12.63 -4.44 9.20
N TYR A 300 12.34 -3.69 10.26
CA TYR A 300 12.96 -2.38 10.55
C TYR A 300 13.11 -2.14 12.06
N ARG A 301 13.69 -1.02 12.44
CA ARG A 301 13.77 -0.56 13.83
C ARG A 301 12.74 0.53 14.09
N ALA A 302 11.86 0.29 15.06
CA ALA A 302 10.78 1.20 15.42
C ALA A 302 11.19 2.15 16.54
N GLY A 303 10.93 3.45 16.38
CA GLY A 303 11.15 4.50 17.38
C GLY A 303 12.61 4.71 17.76
N ASP A 304 12.84 5.68 18.65
CA ASP A 304 14.20 6.06 19.13
C ASP A 304 14.91 4.93 19.90
N VAL A 305 14.14 4.03 20.51
CA VAL A 305 14.68 2.87 21.24
C VAL A 305 15.12 1.72 20.30
N GLY A 306 14.82 1.83 19.00
CA GLY A 306 15.21 0.84 18.02
C GLY A 306 14.58 -0.54 18.23
N GLU A 307 13.31 -0.61 18.67
CA GLU A 307 12.59 -1.86 18.87
C GLU A 307 12.37 -2.58 17.53
N GLY A 308 12.65 -3.88 17.46
CA GLY A 308 12.46 -4.65 16.24
C GLY A 308 11.00 -4.70 15.82
N ALA A 309 10.77 -4.49 14.54
CA ALA A 309 9.43 -4.48 13.96
C ALA A 309 9.45 -5.04 12.55
N THR A 310 8.32 -5.59 12.12
CA THR A 310 8.07 -5.93 10.72
C THR A 310 6.64 -5.53 10.36
N GLY A 311 6.45 -5.02 9.14
CA GLY A 311 5.15 -4.56 8.72
C GLY A 311 5.01 -4.50 7.21
N LEU A 312 3.80 -4.12 6.78
CA LEU A 312 3.44 -3.95 5.38
C LEU A 312 2.53 -2.74 5.20
N THR A 313 2.76 -2.05 4.10
CA THR A 313 1.84 -1.03 3.56
C THR A 313 1.36 -1.44 2.17
N PHE A 314 0.05 -1.49 1.96
CA PHE A 314 -0.58 -1.50 0.64
C PHE A 314 -0.78 -0.09 0.11
N TYR A 315 -0.60 0.08 -1.20
CA TYR A 315 -0.83 1.30 -1.96
C TYR A 315 -2.17 1.19 -2.69
N MET A 316 -3.19 1.91 -2.23
CA MET A 316 -4.55 1.73 -2.73
C MET A 316 -4.74 2.16 -4.18
N ASP A 317 -3.95 3.09 -4.68
CA ASP A 317 -3.91 3.46 -6.11
C ASP A 317 -3.56 2.26 -7.01
N THR A 318 -2.55 1.46 -6.62
CA THR A 318 -2.18 0.22 -7.34
C THR A 318 -3.14 -0.92 -7.03
N MET A 319 -3.61 -1.02 -5.78
CA MET A 319 -4.59 -2.03 -5.37
C MET A 319 -5.86 -1.95 -6.22
N ILE A 320 -6.47 -0.77 -6.34
CA ILE A 320 -7.71 -0.57 -7.12
C ILE A 320 -7.48 -0.88 -8.60
N ARG A 321 -6.33 -0.50 -9.19
CA ARG A 321 -6.01 -0.88 -10.57
C ARG A 321 -5.87 -2.39 -10.79
N SER A 322 -5.58 -3.16 -9.74
CA SER A 322 -5.43 -4.61 -9.80
C SER A 322 -6.76 -5.37 -9.69
N LEU A 323 -7.83 -4.68 -9.30
CA LEU A 323 -9.15 -5.26 -9.06
C LEU A 323 -10.07 -5.08 -10.27
N PRO A 324 -11.14 -5.89 -10.38
CA PRO A 324 -12.20 -5.64 -11.35
C PRO A 324 -12.79 -4.24 -11.16
N ALA A 325 -13.24 -3.65 -12.26
CA ALA A 325 -13.91 -2.34 -12.22
C ALA A 325 -15.07 -2.32 -11.21
N ALA A 326 -15.27 -1.16 -10.59
CA ALA A 326 -16.34 -0.95 -9.66
C ALA A 326 -17.70 -1.25 -10.30
N VAL A 327 -18.49 -2.09 -9.65
CA VAL A 327 -19.86 -2.37 -10.09
C VAL A 327 -20.78 -1.41 -9.34
N ALA A 328 -21.49 -0.58 -10.09
CA ALA A 328 -22.51 0.29 -9.51
C ALA A 328 -23.56 -0.54 -8.78
N GLY A 329 -23.93 -0.13 -7.58
CA GLY A 329 -24.98 -0.79 -6.80
C GLY A 329 -26.30 -0.82 -7.58
N ARG A 330 -27.09 -1.89 -7.35
CA ARG A 330 -28.43 -2.04 -7.97
C ARG A 330 -29.35 -0.92 -7.48
N LYS A 331 -29.58 0.08 -8.33
CA LYS A 331 -30.41 1.23 -8.01
C LYS A 331 -31.84 1.01 -8.44
N VAL A 332 -32.79 1.30 -7.55
CA VAL A 332 -34.24 1.29 -7.83
C VAL A 332 -34.81 2.68 -7.63
N PHE A 333 -35.51 3.17 -8.64
CA PHE A 333 -36.26 4.43 -8.54
C PHE A 333 -37.58 4.18 -7.79
N VAL A 334 -37.83 4.98 -6.77
CA VAL A 334 -39.10 4.99 -6.01
C VAL A 334 -39.90 6.21 -6.45
N PRO A 335 -40.93 6.03 -7.27
CA PRO A 335 -41.76 7.14 -7.76
C PRO A 335 -42.32 8.01 -6.64
N HIS A 336 -42.50 9.33 -6.93
CA HIS A 336 -43.14 10.25 -6.02
C HIS A 336 -44.58 9.77 -5.69
N GLY A 337 -44.98 9.93 -4.40
CA GLY A 337 -46.31 9.54 -3.94
C GLY A 337 -46.43 8.11 -3.45
N LEU A 338 -45.39 7.27 -3.60
CA LEU A 338 -45.36 5.94 -2.94
C LEU A 338 -45.11 6.08 -1.44
N SER A 339 -45.69 5.16 -0.64
CA SER A 339 -45.41 5.10 0.80
C SER A 339 -43.93 4.99 1.09
N SER A 340 -43.48 5.70 2.12
CA SER A 340 -42.08 5.59 2.66
C SER A 340 -41.70 4.16 3.01
N ASP A 341 -42.66 3.32 3.37
CA ASP A 341 -42.44 1.90 3.71
C ASP A 341 -41.97 1.06 2.52
N VAL A 342 -42.35 1.45 1.27
CA VAL A 342 -41.85 0.79 0.06
C VAL A 342 -40.33 0.99 -0.04
N GLY A 343 -39.85 2.21 0.09
CA GLY A 343 -38.44 2.51 0.06
C GLY A 343 -37.66 1.86 1.20
N LYS A 344 -38.25 1.81 2.40
CA LYS A 344 -37.65 1.15 3.57
C LYS A 344 -37.45 -0.36 3.33
N ARG A 345 -38.49 -1.07 2.92
CA ARG A 345 -38.42 -2.52 2.60
C ARG A 345 -37.40 -2.82 1.50
N LEU A 346 -37.32 -1.99 0.45
CA LEU A 346 -36.35 -2.17 -0.62
C LEU A 346 -34.91 -2.02 -0.11
N ARG A 347 -34.64 -1.05 0.77
CA ARG A 347 -33.31 -0.92 1.39
C ARG A 347 -32.97 -2.10 2.29
N GLU A 348 -33.92 -2.63 3.05
CA GLU A 348 -33.73 -3.85 3.85
C GLU A 348 -33.42 -5.09 2.98
N GLN A 349 -33.88 -5.08 1.72
CA GLN A 349 -33.56 -6.08 0.69
C GLN A 349 -32.22 -5.81 -0.04
N GLY A 350 -31.44 -4.79 0.38
CA GLY A 350 -30.14 -4.45 -0.20
C GLY A 350 -30.21 -3.58 -1.46
N TRP A 351 -31.36 -2.95 -1.77
CA TRP A 351 -31.47 -2.00 -2.88
C TRP A 351 -30.95 -0.62 -2.48
N VAL A 352 -30.31 0.07 -3.42
CA VAL A 352 -30.07 1.51 -3.33
C VAL A 352 -31.29 2.23 -3.89
N THR A 353 -32.07 2.89 -3.03
CA THR A 353 -33.31 3.58 -3.44
C THR A 353 -33.04 5.02 -3.84
N VAL A 354 -33.57 5.46 -4.98
CA VAL A 354 -33.56 6.85 -5.45
C VAL A 354 -35.00 7.34 -5.47
N ALA A 355 -35.32 8.29 -4.58
CA ALA A 355 -36.69 8.78 -4.46
C ALA A 355 -37.02 9.83 -5.54
N GLY A 356 -38.17 9.71 -6.14
CA GLY A 356 -38.75 10.75 -6.98
C GLY A 356 -39.19 11.96 -6.13
N LEU A 357 -38.63 13.14 -6.39
CA LEU A 357 -38.90 14.35 -5.63
C LEU A 357 -40.19 15.08 -6.07
N ALA A 358 -40.68 14.77 -7.28
CA ALA A 358 -41.90 15.30 -7.84
C ALA A 358 -42.57 14.23 -8.73
N ALA A 359 -43.85 14.42 -9.03
CA ALA A 359 -44.57 13.58 -9.98
C ALA A 359 -43.94 13.74 -11.39
N ALA A 360 -43.49 12.62 -11.96
CA ALA A 360 -42.95 12.58 -13.31
C ALA A 360 -44.00 12.09 -14.30
N ALA A 361 -44.11 12.74 -15.46
CA ALA A 361 -45.01 12.30 -16.53
C ALA A 361 -44.68 10.89 -17.05
N ASP A 362 -43.39 10.56 -17.10
CA ASP A 362 -42.87 9.22 -17.38
C ASP A 362 -41.84 8.82 -16.30
N ALA A 363 -42.30 8.03 -15.34
CA ALA A 363 -41.48 7.56 -14.25
C ALA A 363 -40.35 6.61 -14.71
N MET A 364 -40.51 5.90 -15.83
CA MET A 364 -39.51 5.04 -16.42
C MET A 364 -38.37 5.87 -17.06
N ALA A 365 -38.71 6.93 -17.78
CA ALA A 365 -37.73 7.85 -18.34
C ALA A 365 -36.93 8.55 -17.22
N GLU A 366 -37.58 8.98 -16.16
CA GLU A 366 -36.94 9.60 -15.01
C GLU A 366 -35.99 8.61 -14.28
N ALA A 367 -36.42 7.37 -14.09
CA ALA A 367 -35.59 6.35 -13.52
C ALA A 367 -34.30 6.09 -14.35
N ARG A 368 -34.42 6.05 -15.69
CA ARG A 368 -33.26 5.93 -16.59
C ARG A 368 -32.32 7.15 -16.46
N ARG A 369 -32.88 8.35 -16.46
CA ARG A 369 -32.11 9.62 -16.30
C ARG A 369 -31.30 9.63 -15.00
N LEU A 370 -31.86 9.06 -13.92
CA LEU A 370 -31.21 8.94 -12.63
C LEU A 370 -30.29 7.72 -12.50
N GLY A 371 -30.07 6.96 -13.58
CA GLY A 371 -29.19 5.80 -13.60
C GLY A 371 -29.71 4.61 -12.80
N CYS A 372 -31.03 4.51 -12.59
CA CYS A 372 -31.64 3.36 -11.93
C CYS A 372 -31.78 2.20 -12.91
N SER A 373 -31.55 0.98 -12.44
CA SER A 373 -31.77 -0.24 -13.21
C SER A 373 -33.19 -0.81 -13.04
N HIS A 374 -33.90 -0.34 -12.02
CA HIS A 374 -35.25 -0.80 -11.67
C HIS A 374 -36.13 0.36 -11.20
N ILE A 375 -37.45 0.14 -11.27
CA ILE A 375 -38.47 1.02 -10.72
C ILE A 375 -39.34 0.25 -9.72
N ALA A 376 -39.71 0.88 -8.62
CA ALA A 376 -40.58 0.31 -7.59
C ALA A 376 -42.06 0.47 -7.94
N GLY A 377 -42.84 -0.58 -7.74
CA GLY A 377 -44.30 -0.52 -7.75
C GLY A 377 -44.88 -0.22 -6.36
N ALA A 378 -46.15 0.13 -6.31
CA ALA A 378 -46.87 0.40 -5.07
C ALA A 378 -46.97 -0.84 -4.16
N ASP A 379 -46.93 -2.03 -4.73
CA ASP A 379 -46.88 -3.33 -4.03
C ASP A 379 -45.52 -3.64 -3.39
N GLY A 380 -44.50 -2.82 -3.67
CA GLY A 380 -43.13 -3.02 -3.21
C GLY A 380 -42.29 -3.95 -4.09
N ASN A 381 -42.85 -4.44 -5.20
CA ASN A 381 -42.11 -5.20 -6.20
C ASN A 381 -41.26 -4.26 -7.07
N THR A 382 -40.18 -4.79 -7.64
CA THR A 382 -39.33 -4.02 -8.55
C THR A 382 -39.47 -4.54 -9.98
N LYS A 383 -39.56 -3.62 -10.94
CA LYS A 383 -39.57 -3.93 -12.36
C LYS A 383 -38.24 -3.47 -12.98
N SER A 384 -37.57 -4.34 -13.73
CA SER A 384 -36.35 -3.99 -14.47
C SER A 384 -36.66 -2.93 -15.54
N ILE A 385 -35.72 -2.01 -15.71
CA ILE A 385 -35.74 -1.00 -16.76
C ILE A 385 -34.69 -1.43 -17.79
N GLU A 386 -35.13 -1.88 -18.98
CA GLU A 386 -34.20 -2.17 -20.05
C GLU A 386 -33.36 -0.91 -20.38
N ARG A 387 -32.06 -1.09 -20.48
CA ARG A 387 -31.21 -0.03 -21.04
C ARG A 387 -31.64 0.18 -22.49
N ALA A 388 -31.98 1.40 -22.89
CA ALA A 388 -32.02 1.75 -24.30
C ALA A 388 -30.62 1.47 -24.88
N ALA A 389 -30.59 0.65 -25.92
CA ALA A 389 -29.37 0.23 -26.62
C ALA A 389 -28.61 1.44 -27.19
#